data_b4243312f4913d9d8827940e8b7a94e2
#
_entry.id   b4243312f4913d9d8827940e8b7a94e2
#
_cell.length_a   1.000
_cell.length_b   1.000
_cell.length_c   1.000
_cell.angle_alpha   90.00
_cell.angle_beta   90.00
_cell.angle_gamma   90.00
#
_symmetry.space_group_name_H-M   'P 1'
#
loop_
_entity.id
_entity.type
_entity.pdbx_description
1 polymer ?
#
loop_
_entity_poly.entity_id
_entity_poly.type
_entity_poly.pdbx_seq_one_letter_code
_entity_poly.pdbx_strand_id
1 'polypeptide(L)'
;MKIRGPQAGAGYTAYNGGKAIDVNEWFKYTCGLNKFVTDNPPGDAPIEGAENVTVTLTGYVLAVKYMRTGDGDVHVELGETADWNGDHMVVEMSPGADFCKARAALWKIAQKDGCAGDECILKKPVKVTVTGYMLLGQVPQGTTDYCNAISTRGLKDDQHPGKVRGIWRLQPVLSLKAVK
;
A
#
# COMPACT_ATOMS: atom_id res chain seq x y z
N MET A 1 3.36 6.75 -17.20
CA MET A 1 2.98 7.37 -15.90
C MET A 1 4.27 7.57 -15.12
N LYS A 2 4.70 8.82 -14.89
CA LYS A 2 5.88 9.06 -14.05
C LYS A 2 5.49 8.75 -12.60
N ILE A 3 6.23 7.88 -11.96
CA ILE A 3 6.04 7.55 -10.55
C ILE A 3 6.60 8.73 -9.76
N ARG A 4 5.74 9.43 -9.02
CA ARG A 4 6.19 10.34 -7.98
C ARG A 4 6.91 9.49 -6.93
N GLY A 5 8.22 9.55 -6.92
CA GLY A 5 9.05 8.82 -5.98
C GLY A 5 9.68 9.72 -4.94
N PRO A 6 10.23 9.17 -3.85
CA PRO A 6 11.01 9.93 -2.92
C PRO A 6 12.18 10.58 -3.67
N GLN A 7 12.23 11.91 -3.65
CA GLN A 7 13.35 12.63 -4.24
C GLN A 7 14.53 12.67 -3.25
N ALA A 8 15.74 12.44 -3.76
CA ALA A 8 16.94 12.59 -2.96
C ALA A 8 17.01 14.03 -2.40
N GLY A 9 17.11 14.18 -1.08
CA GLY A 9 17.16 15.47 -0.39
C GLY A 9 15.83 16.01 0.11
N ALA A 10 14.70 15.38 -0.19
CA ALA A 10 13.44 15.72 0.45
C ALA A 10 13.47 15.30 1.92
N GLY A 11 13.17 16.24 2.82
CA GLY A 11 13.05 15.94 4.25
C GLY A 11 11.80 15.10 4.52
N TYR A 12 11.98 13.79 4.68
CA TYR A 12 10.90 12.91 5.09
C TYR A 12 10.79 12.85 6.60
N THR A 13 9.58 12.96 7.11
CA THR A 13 9.29 12.80 8.54
C THR A 13 8.58 11.46 8.78
N ALA A 14 8.87 10.83 9.92
CA ALA A 14 8.18 9.62 10.31
C ALA A 14 6.84 9.98 10.98
N TYR A 15 5.72 9.50 10.41
CA TYR A 15 4.42 9.63 11.05
C TYR A 15 4.42 8.94 12.42
N ASN A 16 3.77 9.55 13.39
CA ASN A 16 3.68 9.05 14.77
C ASN A 16 5.04 8.69 15.39
N GLY A 17 6.11 9.42 15.06
CA GLY A 17 7.46 9.16 15.54
C GLY A 17 8.02 7.79 15.12
N GLY A 18 7.51 7.21 14.03
CA GLY A 18 7.89 5.89 13.52
C GLY A 18 7.22 4.71 14.22
N LYS A 19 6.32 4.96 15.17
CA LYS A 19 5.51 3.89 15.79
C LYS A 19 4.52 3.32 14.78
N ALA A 20 4.37 2.00 14.79
CA ALA A 20 3.41 1.34 13.91
C ALA A 20 1.97 1.69 14.30
N ILE A 21 1.15 1.93 13.30
CA ILE A 21 -0.31 2.05 13.39
C ILE A 21 -0.96 0.85 12.71
N ASP A 22 -2.21 0.56 13.02
CA ASP A 22 -2.97 -0.46 12.33
C ASP A 22 -3.67 0.09 11.07
N VAL A 23 -4.34 -0.79 10.32
CA VAL A 23 -5.01 -0.41 9.07
C VAL A 23 -6.20 0.53 9.32
N ASN A 24 -6.89 0.43 10.45
CA ASN A 24 -7.99 1.35 10.80
C ASN A 24 -7.49 2.75 11.15
N GLU A 25 -6.39 2.84 11.89
CA GLU A 25 -5.73 4.12 12.14
C GLU A 25 -5.24 4.75 10.83
N TRP A 26 -4.72 3.94 9.91
CA TRP A 26 -4.36 4.41 8.57
C TRP A 26 -5.54 5.04 7.85
N PHE A 27 -6.71 4.39 7.82
CA PHE A 27 -7.89 4.96 7.18
C PHE A 27 -8.34 6.27 7.82
N LYS A 28 -8.30 6.37 9.14
CA LYS A 28 -8.61 7.61 9.85
C LYS A 28 -7.62 8.72 9.51
N TYR A 29 -6.33 8.41 9.51
CA TYR A 29 -5.28 9.35 9.18
C TYR A 29 -5.40 9.87 7.75
N THR A 30 -5.53 8.98 6.79
CA THR A 30 -5.59 9.35 5.36
C THR A 30 -6.88 10.07 5.00
N CYS A 31 -7.99 9.80 5.69
CA CYS A 31 -9.22 10.57 5.57
C CYS A 31 -8.99 12.05 5.92
N GLY A 32 -8.22 12.35 6.96
CA GLY A 32 -7.84 13.72 7.32
C GLY A 32 -6.99 14.45 6.28
N LEU A 33 -6.39 13.71 5.34
CA LEU A 33 -5.56 14.27 4.26
C LEU A 33 -6.33 14.63 2.99
N ASN A 34 -7.64 14.42 2.95
CA ASN A 34 -8.46 14.68 1.75
C ASN A 34 -8.40 16.13 1.27
N LYS A 35 -8.08 17.08 2.17
CA LYS A 35 -7.84 18.49 1.81
C LYS A 35 -6.68 18.70 0.82
N PHE A 36 -5.79 17.71 0.69
CA PHE A 36 -4.68 17.73 -0.26
C PHE A 36 -5.02 17.07 -1.59
N VAL A 37 -6.20 16.44 -1.70
CA VAL A 37 -6.63 15.76 -2.93
C VAL A 37 -7.18 16.80 -3.88
N THR A 38 -6.58 16.90 -5.05
CA THR A 38 -7.04 17.74 -6.16
C THR A 38 -7.20 16.88 -7.41
N ASP A 39 -8.08 17.30 -8.33
CA ASP A 39 -8.30 16.59 -9.60
C ASP A 39 -7.04 16.50 -10.47
N ASN A 40 -6.13 17.45 -10.28
CA ASN A 40 -4.82 17.49 -10.93
C ASN A 40 -3.74 17.64 -9.86
N PRO A 41 -3.31 16.55 -9.23
CA PRO A 41 -2.20 16.63 -8.28
C PRO A 41 -0.94 17.18 -8.99
N PRO A 42 -0.19 18.06 -8.34
CA PRO A 42 0.98 18.67 -8.95
C PRO A 42 2.00 17.62 -9.39
N GLY A 43 2.37 17.65 -10.63
CA GLY A 43 3.45 16.97 -11.34
C GLY A 43 4.20 15.83 -10.64
N ASP A 44 5.54 15.88 -10.74
CA ASP A 44 6.42 14.82 -10.21
C ASP A 44 6.86 15.08 -8.75
N ALA A 45 6.53 16.23 -8.17
CA ALA A 45 6.90 16.58 -6.80
C ALA A 45 5.93 15.95 -5.78
N PRO A 46 6.43 15.49 -4.62
CA PRO A 46 5.56 15.05 -3.54
C PRO A 46 4.60 16.16 -3.09
N ILE A 47 3.39 15.80 -2.72
CA ILE A 47 2.43 16.72 -2.11
C ILE A 47 2.95 17.09 -0.72
N GLU A 48 3.35 18.36 -0.55
CA GLU A 48 3.86 18.86 0.72
C GLU A 48 2.82 18.71 1.83
N GLY A 49 3.27 18.24 3.00
CA GLY A 49 2.42 17.99 4.15
C GLY A 49 1.62 16.67 4.09
N ALA A 50 1.75 15.92 2.98
CA ALA A 50 1.09 14.62 2.84
C ALA A 50 2.03 13.52 2.33
N GLU A 51 2.73 13.71 1.20
CA GLU A 51 3.56 12.66 0.59
C GLU A 51 5.02 12.64 1.08
N ASN A 52 5.46 13.62 1.86
CA ASN A 52 6.80 13.66 2.46
C ASN A 52 6.86 12.93 3.81
N VAL A 53 6.06 11.91 3.99
CA VAL A 53 5.91 11.16 5.24
C VAL A 53 6.18 9.69 5.02
N THR A 54 6.96 9.07 5.92
CA THR A 54 7.05 7.61 6.04
C THR A 54 6.06 7.12 7.07
N VAL A 55 5.38 6.02 6.78
CA VAL A 55 4.43 5.41 7.71
C VAL A 55 4.82 3.95 7.94
N THR A 56 4.72 3.52 9.19
CA THR A 56 4.85 2.11 9.57
C THR A 56 3.47 1.58 9.91
N LEU A 57 3.07 0.51 9.23
CA LEU A 57 1.77 -0.15 9.39
C LEU A 57 1.92 -1.57 9.92
N THR A 58 0.93 -2.00 10.70
CA THR A 58 0.75 -3.40 11.06
C THR A 58 -0.58 -3.88 10.48
N GLY A 59 -0.55 -4.99 9.74
CA GLY A 59 -1.72 -5.57 9.10
C GLY A 59 -1.43 -6.99 8.61
N TYR A 60 -2.41 -7.62 7.98
CA TYR A 60 -2.30 -8.96 7.42
C TYR A 60 -2.12 -8.90 5.91
N VAL A 61 -1.09 -9.57 5.38
CA VAL A 61 -0.99 -9.80 3.94
C VAL A 61 -2.08 -10.78 3.54
N LEU A 62 -3.01 -10.29 2.74
CA LEU A 62 -4.16 -11.06 2.24
C LEU A 62 -3.91 -11.56 0.82
N ALA A 63 -3.34 -10.69 -0.03
CA ALA A 63 -3.03 -11.02 -1.41
C ALA A 63 -1.75 -10.34 -1.89
N VAL A 64 -1.19 -10.94 -2.93
CA VAL A 64 -0.01 -10.46 -3.64
C VAL A 64 -0.28 -10.54 -5.13
N LYS A 65 0.00 -9.43 -5.85
CA LYS A 65 -0.08 -9.39 -7.32
C LYS A 65 1.21 -8.82 -7.88
N TYR A 66 1.87 -9.60 -8.71
CA TYR A 66 3.08 -9.18 -9.41
C TYR A 66 2.75 -8.61 -10.79
N MET A 67 3.11 -7.34 -11.00
CA MET A 67 2.89 -6.65 -12.26
C MET A 67 4.06 -6.87 -13.20
N ARG A 68 4.08 -7.99 -13.93
CA ARG A 68 5.15 -8.31 -14.89
C ARG A 68 5.19 -7.35 -16.07
N THR A 69 4.03 -6.82 -16.43
CA THR A 69 3.90 -5.81 -17.48
C THR A 69 3.66 -4.45 -16.84
N GLY A 70 4.32 -3.41 -17.34
CA GLY A 70 4.20 -2.05 -16.82
C GLY A 70 5.38 -1.63 -15.96
N ASP A 71 5.13 -1.25 -14.71
CA ASP A 71 6.15 -0.69 -13.82
C ASP A 71 6.95 -1.75 -13.03
N GLY A 72 6.55 -3.03 -13.10
CA GLY A 72 7.22 -4.12 -12.39
C GLY A 72 7.00 -4.13 -10.88
N ASP A 73 6.05 -3.34 -10.38
CA ASP A 73 5.69 -3.29 -8.98
C ASP A 73 5.03 -4.58 -8.50
N VAL A 74 5.10 -4.82 -7.19
CA VAL A 74 4.33 -5.86 -6.52
C VAL A 74 3.27 -5.18 -5.66
N HIS A 75 2.02 -5.40 -5.99
CA HIS A 75 0.88 -4.96 -5.19
C HIS A 75 0.63 -5.96 -4.07
N VAL A 76 0.41 -5.46 -2.88
CA VAL A 76 0.07 -6.26 -1.71
C VAL A 76 -1.17 -5.66 -1.08
N GLU A 77 -2.18 -6.49 -0.84
CA GLU A 77 -3.35 -6.08 -0.08
C GLU A 77 -3.13 -6.39 1.39
N LEU A 78 -3.21 -5.34 2.20
CA LEU A 78 -3.14 -5.43 3.65
C LEU A 78 -4.52 -5.20 4.25
N GLY A 79 -4.99 -6.18 5.02
CA GLY A 79 -6.19 -6.07 5.85
C GLY A 79 -5.85 -5.83 7.31
N GLU A 80 -6.81 -5.30 8.06
CA GLU A 80 -6.70 -5.21 9.52
C GLU A 80 -6.75 -6.57 10.18
N THR A 81 -7.56 -7.46 9.64
CA THR A 81 -7.76 -8.83 10.10
C THR A 81 -7.27 -9.82 9.03
N ALA A 82 -7.20 -11.08 9.39
CA ALA A 82 -6.91 -12.16 8.45
C ALA A 82 -8.13 -12.52 7.57
N ASP A 83 -9.15 -11.68 7.55
CA ASP A 83 -10.39 -11.91 6.82
C ASP A 83 -10.47 -11.03 5.57
N TRP A 84 -10.77 -11.64 4.44
CA TRP A 84 -10.97 -11.00 3.15
C TRP A 84 -12.21 -10.12 3.05
N ASN A 85 -13.16 -10.30 3.96
CA ASN A 85 -14.42 -9.54 3.93
C ASN A 85 -14.27 -8.12 4.49
N GLY A 86 -13.14 -7.82 5.15
CA GLY A 86 -12.85 -6.49 5.69
C GLY A 86 -12.34 -5.50 4.64
N ASP A 87 -12.16 -4.27 5.07
CA ASP A 87 -11.50 -3.26 4.24
C ASP A 87 -9.99 -3.53 4.15
N HIS A 88 -9.44 -3.36 2.96
CA HIS A 88 -8.03 -3.53 2.67
C HIS A 88 -7.42 -2.22 2.20
N MET A 89 -6.12 -2.10 2.33
CA MET A 89 -5.34 -1.05 1.69
C MET A 89 -4.27 -1.66 0.78
N VAL A 90 -3.77 -0.88 -0.17
CA VAL A 90 -2.68 -1.30 -1.04
C VAL A 90 -1.35 -0.77 -0.50
N VAL A 91 -0.35 -1.65 -0.47
CA VAL A 91 1.06 -1.27 -0.40
C VAL A 91 1.76 -1.78 -1.65
N GLU A 92 2.67 -0.99 -2.20
CA GLU A 92 3.35 -1.31 -3.45
C GLU A 92 4.86 -1.36 -3.25
N MET A 93 5.45 -2.46 -3.71
CA MET A 93 6.90 -2.67 -3.66
C MET A 93 7.48 -2.42 -5.05
N SER A 94 8.14 -1.30 -5.19
CA SER A 94 8.76 -0.92 -6.46
C SER A 94 9.95 -1.82 -6.82
N PRO A 95 10.26 -2.00 -8.12
CA PRO A 95 11.47 -2.64 -8.56
C PRO A 95 12.70 -1.81 -8.17
N GLY A 96 13.84 -2.45 -8.05
CA GLY A 96 15.11 -1.77 -7.76
C GLY A 96 15.85 -2.39 -6.59
N ALA A 97 17.15 -2.15 -6.54
CA ALA A 97 18.07 -2.76 -5.58
C ALA A 97 17.70 -2.39 -4.13
N ASP A 98 17.27 -1.14 -3.90
CA ASP A 98 16.95 -0.61 -2.57
C ASP A 98 15.73 -1.31 -1.94
N PHE A 99 14.84 -1.88 -2.76
CA PHE A 99 13.61 -2.52 -2.30
C PHE A 99 13.69 -4.06 -2.30
N CYS A 100 14.83 -4.63 -2.74
CA CYS A 100 15.01 -6.09 -2.83
C CYS A 100 14.77 -6.82 -1.52
N LYS A 101 15.16 -6.24 -0.38
CA LYS A 101 14.97 -6.88 0.93
C LYS A 101 13.49 -7.02 1.30
N ALA A 102 12.69 -5.97 1.05
CA ALA A 102 11.24 -6.01 1.31
C ALA A 102 10.56 -7.02 0.37
N ARG A 103 10.90 -7.01 -0.91
CA ARG A 103 10.38 -7.97 -1.91
C ARG A 103 10.74 -9.42 -1.54
N ALA A 104 11.98 -9.66 -1.14
CA ALA A 104 12.42 -11.00 -0.72
C ALA A 104 11.70 -11.49 0.55
N ALA A 105 11.40 -10.60 1.49
CA ALA A 105 10.64 -10.94 2.68
C ALA A 105 9.18 -11.32 2.33
N LEU A 106 8.54 -10.55 1.45
CA LEU A 106 7.21 -10.86 0.92
C LEU A 106 7.20 -12.19 0.17
N TRP A 107 8.20 -12.41 -0.71
CA TRP A 107 8.30 -13.64 -1.48
C TRP A 107 8.36 -14.89 -0.59
N LYS A 108 9.11 -14.83 0.51
CA LYS A 108 9.16 -15.93 1.48
C LYS A 108 7.80 -16.22 2.11
N ILE A 109 6.98 -15.19 2.34
CA ILE A 109 5.61 -15.35 2.86
C ILE A 109 4.76 -16.04 1.80
N ALA A 110 4.74 -15.52 0.57
CA ALA A 110 3.95 -16.06 -0.53
C ALA A 110 4.31 -17.52 -0.86
N GLN A 111 5.62 -17.84 -0.92
CA GLN A 111 6.08 -19.22 -1.17
C GLN A 111 5.62 -20.21 -0.08
N LYS A 112 5.65 -19.83 1.19
CA LYS A 112 5.18 -20.68 2.28
C LYS A 112 3.69 -21.01 2.17
N ASP A 113 2.91 -20.14 1.56
CA ASP A 113 1.49 -20.35 1.30
C ASP A 113 1.21 -21.09 0.00
N GLY A 114 2.25 -21.42 -0.78
CA GLY A 114 2.16 -22.16 -2.03
C GLY A 114 1.85 -21.29 -3.25
N CYS A 115 2.08 -19.98 -3.16
CA CYS A 115 1.92 -19.07 -4.29
C CYS A 115 2.92 -19.38 -5.41
N ALA A 116 2.42 -19.63 -6.61
CA ALA A 116 3.23 -19.98 -7.78
C ALA A 116 3.00 -19.05 -8.99
N GLY A 117 1.94 -18.25 -8.97
CA GLY A 117 1.54 -17.36 -10.08
C GLY A 117 1.82 -15.88 -9.81
N ASP A 118 1.37 -15.05 -10.74
CA ASP A 118 1.49 -13.60 -10.65
C ASP A 118 0.48 -12.99 -9.67
N GLU A 119 -0.62 -13.66 -9.44
CA GLU A 119 -1.64 -13.30 -8.46
C GLU A 119 -1.82 -14.44 -7.47
N CYS A 120 -1.87 -14.09 -6.20
CA CYS A 120 -2.02 -15.07 -5.14
C CYS A 120 -2.80 -14.47 -3.98
N ILE A 121 -3.91 -15.13 -3.65
CA ILE A 121 -4.64 -14.93 -2.40
C ILE A 121 -4.07 -15.89 -1.38
N LEU A 122 -3.63 -15.39 -0.24
CA LEU A 122 -3.04 -16.22 0.79
C LEU A 122 -4.12 -17.02 1.51
N LYS A 123 -3.96 -18.35 1.55
CA LYS A 123 -4.82 -19.27 2.33
C LYS A 123 -4.64 -19.04 3.84
N LYS A 124 -3.43 -18.60 4.22
CA LYS A 124 -3.08 -18.30 5.60
C LYS A 124 -2.47 -16.90 5.67
N PRO A 125 -3.31 -15.86 5.79
CA PRO A 125 -2.83 -14.49 5.90
C PRO A 125 -1.80 -14.33 7.02
N VAL A 126 -0.75 -13.58 6.74
CA VAL A 126 0.39 -13.42 7.66
C VAL A 126 0.42 -11.99 8.18
N LYS A 127 0.45 -11.82 9.50
CA LYS A 127 0.61 -10.52 10.13
C LYS A 127 2.02 -9.98 9.88
N VAL A 128 2.10 -8.74 9.40
CA VAL A 128 3.36 -8.08 9.07
C VAL A 128 3.40 -6.67 9.63
N THR A 129 4.61 -6.18 9.82
CA THR A 129 4.88 -4.74 9.92
C THR A 129 5.55 -4.29 8.63
N VAL A 130 5.02 -3.25 8.02
CA VAL A 130 5.51 -2.68 6.76
C VAL A 130 5.77 -1.18 6.94
N THR A 131 6.91 -0.71 6.42
CA THR A 131 7.24 0.72 6.40
C THR A 131 7.43 1.16 4.96
N GLY A 132 6.86 2.29 4.60
CA GLY A 132 6.97 2.85 3.26
C GLY A 132 6.69 4.35 3.23
N TYR A 133 6.87 4.95 2.06
CA TYR A 133 6.45 6.32 1.83
C TYR A 133 4.98 6.38 1.50
N MET A 134 4.32 7.42 2.00
CA MET A 134 2.93 7.67 1.63
C MET A 134 2.84 8.30 0.25
N LEU A 135 1.92 7.82 -0.56
CA LEU A 135 1.68 8.29 -1.92
C LEU A 135 0.17 8.37 -2.19
N LEU A 136 -0.25 9.46 -2.82
CA LEU A 136 -1.60 9.58 -3.37
C LEU A 136 -1.72 8.68 -4.60
N GLY A 137 -2.65 7.74 -4.55
CA GLY A 137 -2.98 6.88 -5.68
C GLY A 137 -3.85 7.59 -6.72
N GLN A 138 -4.30 6.82 -7.69
CA GLN A 138 -5.25 7.33 -8.68
C GLN A 138 -6.61 7.57 -8.02
N VAL A 139 -7.12 8.78 -8.16
CA VAL A 139 -8.47 9.14 -7.73
C VAL A 139 -9.46 8.69 -8.81
N PRO A 140 -10.44 7.83 -8.51
CA PRO A 140 -11.48 7.48 -9.47
C PRO A 140 -12.27 8.73 -9.89
N GLN A 141 -12.57 8.84 -11.18
CA GLN A 141 -13.35 9.99 -11.70
C GLN A 141 -14.72 10.06 -11.02
N GLY A 142 -15.13 11.27 -10.62
CA GLY A 142 -16.40 11.49 -9.93
C GLY A 142 -16.41 11.14 -8.46
N THR A 143 -15.27 10.80 -7.86
CA THR A 143 -15.17 10.56 -6.41
C THR A 143 -15.43 11.86 -5.65
N THR A 144 -16.43 11.85 -4.79
CA THR A 144 -16.78 12.96 -3.89
C THR A 144 -16.44 12.64 -2.43
N ASP A 145 -16.39 11.37 -2.06
CA ASP A 145 -15.99 10.87 -0.74
C ASP A 145 -14.69 10.10 -0.84
N TYR A 146 -13.60 10.78 -0.60
CA TYR A 146 -12.25 10.19 -0.65
C TYR A 146 -11.96 9.27 0.54
N CYS A 147 -12.68 9.41 1.64
CA CYS A 147 -12.52 8.54 2.83
C CYS A 147 -13.00 7.12 2.56
N ASN A 148 -14.05 6.99 1.74
CA ASN A 148 -14.68 5.72 1.41
C ASN A 148 -14.52 5.32 -0.06
N ALA A 149 -13.66 6.05 -0.79
CA ALA A 149 -13.38 5.72 -2.18
C ALA A 149 -12.85 4.28 -2.29
N ILE A 150 -13.39 3.55 -3.25
CA ILE A 150 -12.91 2.19 -3.57
C ILE A 150 -11.85 2.30 -4.65
N SER A 151 -10.65 1.82 -4.34
CA SER A 151 -9.56 1.76 -5.31
C SER A 151 -9.86 0.72 -6.40
N THR A 152 -9.53 1.05 -7.64
CA THR A 152 -9.61 0.11 -8.76
C THR A 152 -8.41 -0.84 -8.83
N ARG A 153 -7.46 -0.71 -7.91
CA ARG A 153 -6.17 -1.42 -7.92
C ARG A 153 -6.16 -2.74 -7.17
N GLY A 154 -7.22 -3.06 -6.41
CA GLY A 154 -7.35 -4.33 -5.71
C GLY A 154 -7.44 -5.52 -6.65
N LEU A 155 -7.16 -6.70 -6.12
CA LEU A 155 -7.52 -7.94 -6.79
C LEU A 155 -9.04 -7.98 -6.97
N LYS A 156 -9.46 -8.24 -8.18
CA LYS A 156 -10.88 -8.47 -8.48
C LYS A 156 -11.10 -9.97 -8.44
N ASP A 157 -11.66 -10.43 -7.36
CA ASP A 157 -12.08 -11.81 -7.21
C ASP A 157 -13.55 -11.82 -6.74
N ASP A 158 -14.41 -12.44 -7.55
CA ASP A 158 -15.85 -12.53 -7.25
C ASP A 158 -16.13 -13.36 -5.98
N GLN A 159 -15.18 -14.19 -5.56
CA GLN A 159 -15.29 -15.01 -4.35
C GLN A 159 -14.85 -14.25 -3.08
N HIS A 160 -14.18 -13.13 -3.26
CA HIS A 160 -13.61 -12.33 -2.18
C HIS A 160 -14.07 -10.89 -2.31
N PRO A 161 -15.23 -10.54 -1.75
CA PRO A 161 -15.85 -9.22 -1.89
C PRO A 161 -15.13 -8.11 -1.11
N GLY A 162 -14.01 -8.41 -0.48
CA GLY A 162 -13.18 -7.42 0.20
C GLY A 162 -12.84 -6.25 -0.71
N LYS A 163 -12.83 -5.06 -0.16
CA LYS A 163 -12.67 -3.82 -0.92
C LYS A 163 -11.38 -3.13 -0.54
N VAL A 164 -10.56 -2.82 -1.53
CA VAL A 164 -9.45 -1.89 -1.33
C VAL A 164 -10.04 -0.49 -1.14
N ARG A 165 -9.95 -0.01 0.09
CA ARG A 165 -10.49 1.28 0.51
C ARG A 165 -9.43 2.36 0.49
N GLY A 166 -9.85 3.56 0.13
CA GLY A 166 -9.01 4.75 0.12
C GLY A 166 -8.17 4.90 -1.13
N ILE A 167 -7.68 6.10 -1.30
CA ILE A 167 -6.87 6.54 -2.44
C ILE A 167 -5.39 6.69 -2.10
N TRP A 168 -5.04 6.58 -0.81
CA TRP A 168 -3.68 6.64 -0.31
C TRP A 168 -3.08 5.25 -0.20
N ARG A 169 -1.79 5.11 -0.49
CA ARG A 169 -1.03 3.87 -0.41
C ARG A 169 0.36 4.08 0.14
N LEU A 170 1.05 3.03 0.50
CA LEU A 170 2.48 3.06 0.74
C LEU A 170 3.23 2.63 -0.51
N GLN A 171 4.03 3.52 -1.08
CA GLN A 171 4.87 3.26 -2.25
C GLN A 171 6.04 4.25 -2.32
N PRO A 172 7.26 3.77 -2.47
CA PRO A 172 7.68 2.37 -2.33
C PRO A 172 7.71 1.90 -0.87
N VAL A 173 7.55 0.60 -0.69
CA VAL A 173 7.78 -0.06 0.59
C VAL A 173 9.28 -0.22 0.83
N LEU A 174 9.74 0.27 1.97
CA LEU A 174 11.14 0.23 2.40
C LEU A 174 11.49 -1.04 3.17
N SER A 175 10.55 -1.52 3.99
CA SER A 175 10.74 -2.73 4.78
C SER A 175 9.45 -3.49 4.99
N LEU A 176 9.55 -4.81 5.09
CA LEU A 176 8.45 -5.71 5.48
C LEU A 176 9.00 -6.80 6.37
N LYS A 177 8.34 -7.03 7.51
CA LYS A 177 8.73 -8.06 8.49
C LYS A 177 7.48 -8.79 8.98
N ALA A 178 7.52 -10.11 9.01
CA ALA A 178 6.48 -10.90 9.69
C ALA A 178 6.51 -10.64 11.20
N VAL A 179 5.34 -10.47 11.78
CA VAL A 179 5.17 -10.40 13.24
C VAL A 179 5.09 -11.82 13.77
N LYS A 180 5.89 -12.12 14.78
CA LYS A 180 5.87 -13.43 15.45
C LYS A 180 4.70 -13.55 16.42
#